data_a0af18b256e0626bb0a6970b44d1e50c
#
_entry.id   a0af18b256e0626bb0a6970b44d1e50c
#
_cell.length_a   1.000
_cell.length_b   1.000
_cell.length_c   1.000
_cell.angle_alpha   90.00
_cell.angle_beta   90.00
_cell.angle_gamma   90.00
#
_symmetry.space_group_name_H-M   'P 1'
#
loop_
_entity.id
_entity.type
_entity.pdbx_description
1 polymer ?
#
loop_
_entity_poly.entity_id
_entity_poly.type
_entity_poly.pdbx_seq_one_letter_code
_entity_poly.pdbx_strand_id
1 'polypeptide(L)'
;RSLIGQKLEGFGNYTLELVQRITKLNPEHTFILYFDRTVDAQFNFGPNVVCKVVSPPTRHPFLYIIWFEWSLKRQIKKDHLDIFWSPDGMFPIGLTIPTLSTIHDLNFEHYPKDLPFWISWYYRKYFPVFASKASHIITVSNTTKADIISQYNVIESKITVIYNGINASYKPLDSRQKIQICEQQGLVKPYFLFVGSLHPRKNIHRLLEAFSIYAKSDDTFDLVIVGSTMWRGQAIEIDPNCADRIHLKGHLSRDILAKIMGAASAFVYVPYFEGFGMPLAEAMATHTPIIAGNQSCLPEIAADAALYVDPFDVDSIVKGMNKMKNDVALQAQLVNAGKVRMADFNWDQAAYKIWQEIEKLVS
;
A
#
# COMPACT_ATOMS: atom_id res chain seq x y z
N ARG A 1 -16.75 0.69 1.06
CA ARG A 1 -16.28 1.75 0.16
C ARG A 1 -14.95 1.40 -0.49
N SER A 2 -14.00 0.87 0.24
CA SER A 2 -12.68 0.45 -0.26
C SER A 2 -12.71 -0.78 -1.20
N LEU A 3 -13.79 -1.57 -1.14
CA LEU A 3 -14.02 -2.75 -2.00
C LEU A 3 -14.93 -2.38 -3.18
N ILE A 4 -14.43 -1.60 -4.13
CA ILE A 4 -15.23 -1.14 -5.28
C ILE A 4 -14.44 -1.34 -6.57
N GLY A 5 -15.12 -1.97 -7.53
CA GLY A 5 -14.59 -2.20 -8.88
C GLY A 5 -13.68 -3.42 -8.99
N GLN A 6 -13.29 -3.73 -10.22
CA GLN A 6 -12.47 -4.90 -10.55
C GLN A 6 -10.98 -4.73 -10.18
N LYS A 7 -10.54 -3.51 -9.89
CA LYS A 7 -9.15 -3.17 -9.59
C LYS A 7 -9.06 -2.63 -8.17
N LEU A 8 -8.69 -3.50 -7.23
CA LEU A 8 -8.43 -3.09 -5.86
C LEU A 8 -7.05 -2.45 -5.75
N GLU A 9 -7.00 -1.25 -5.20
CA GLU A 9 -5.76 -0.59 -4.79
C GLU A 9 -5.40 -0.94 -3.33
N GLY A 10 -4.34 -0.36 -2.79
CA GLY A 10 -3.77 -0.71 -1.49
C GLY A 10 -4.79 -0.92 -0.36
N PHE A 11 -5.68 0.06 -0.12
CA PHE A 11 -6.72 -0.05 0.93
C PHE A 11 -7.77 -1.12 0.64
N GLY A 12 -8.11 -1.31 -0.65
CA GLY A 12 -9.03 -2.35 -1.07
C GLY A 12 -8.46 -3.74 -0.83
N ASN A 13 -7.19 -3.96 -1.20
CA ASN A 13 -6.50 -5.22 -0.94
C ASN A 13 -6.37 -5.50 0.57
N TYR A 14 -5.96 -4.52 1.37
CA TYR A 14 -5.92 -4.61 2.83
C TYR A 14 -7.27 -5.05 3.40
N THR A 15 -8.34 -4.36 3.02
CA THR A 15 -9.69 -4.65 3.50
C THR A 15 -10.12 -6.07 3.10
N LEU A 16 -9.90 -6.46 1.84
CA LEU A 16 -10.28 -7.78 1.34
C LEU A 16 -9.55 -8.91 2.08
N GLU A 17 -8.22 -8.82 2.17
CA GLU A 17 -7.38 -9.84 2.80
C GLU A 17 -7.75 -10.04 4.28
N LEU A 18 -8.06 -8.97 4.99
CA LEU A 18 -8.43 -9.05 6.41
C LEU A 18 -9.89 -9.49 6.62
N VAL A 19 -10.85 -8.92 5.88
CA VAL A 19 -12.25 -9.29 6.04
C VAL A 19 -12.46 -10.77 5.75
N GLN A 20 -11.88 -11.30 4.67
CA GLN A 20 -12.00 -12.73 4.34
C GLN A 20 -11.47 -13.64 5.45
N ARG A 21 -10.36 -13.24 6.10
CA ARG A 21 -9.75 -14.03 7.19
C ARG A 21 -10.52 -13.90 8.47
N ILE A 22 -10.83 -12.69 8.89
CA ILE A 22 -11.55 -12.42 10.15
C ILE A 22 -12.92 -13.11 10.14
N THR A 23 -13.67 -12.99 9.06
CA THR A 23 -14.99 -13.61 8.96
C THR A 23 -14.94 -15.15 8.93
N LYS A 24 -13.90 -15.72 8.31
CA LYS A 24 -13.69 -17.16 8.27
C LYS A 24 -13.22 -17.73 9.62
N LEU A 25 -12.38 -16.99 10.36
CA LEU A 25 -11.86 -17.40 11.65
C LEU A 25 -12.93 -17.34 12.76
N ASN A 26 -13.97 -16.53 12.59
CA ASN A 26 -14.99 -16.28 13.61
C ASN A 26 -16.40 -16.52 13.03
N PRO A 27 -16.75 -17.76 12.70
CA PRO A 27 -18.01 -18.10 12.03
C PRO A 27 -19.25 -17.90 12.92
N GLU A 28 -19.11 -17.84 14.25
CA GLU A 28 -20.15 -17.60 15.24
C GLU A 28 -20.61 -16.14 15.28
N HIS A 29 -19.84 -15.21 14.71
CA HIS A 29 -20.20 -13.80 14.65
C HIS A 29 -20.86 -13.43 13.32
N THR A 30 -21.74 -12.44 13.36
CA THR A 30 -22.36 -11.86 12.16
C THR A 30 -21.62 -10.58 11.78
N PHE A 31 -21.13 -10.52 10.56
CA PHE A 31 -20.42 -9.37 10.00
C PHE A 31 -21.31 -8.59 9.03
N ILE A 32 -21.45 -7.29 9.21
CA ILE A 32 -22.19 -6.42 8.30
C ILE A 32 -21.23 -5.51 7.56
N LEU A 33 -21.13 -5.69 6.25
CA LEU A 33 -20.28 -4.86 5.37
C LEU A 33 -21.14 -3.79 4.70
N TYR A 34 -20.81 -2.53 4.95
CA TYR A 34 -21.51 -1.39 4.36
C TYR A 34 -20.82 -0.90 3.09
N PHE A 35 -21.59 -0.81 2.02
CA PHE A 35 -21.17 -0.31 0.72
C PHE A 35 -21.94 0.95 0.36
N ASP A 36 -21.29 1.88 -0.34
CA ASP A 36 -21.92 3.11 -0.83
C ASP A 36 -22.56 2.92 -2.21
N ARG A 37 -22.44 1.74 -2.79
CA ARG A 37 -23.00 1.32 -4.09
C ARG A 37 -23.08 -0.21 -4.18
N THR A 38 -23.67 -0.72 -5.28
CA THR A 38 -23.81 -2.15 -5.51
C THR A 38 -22.49 -2.90 -5.32
N VAL A 39 -22.57 -3.99 -4.57
CA VAL A 39 -21.45 -4.91 -4.31
C VAL A 39 -21.12 -5.67 -5.60
N ASP A 40 -19.85 -5.75 -5.95
CA ASP A 40 -19.40 -6.55 -7.08
C ASP A 40 -19.53 -8.04 -6.75
N ALA A 41 -20.03 -8.84 -7.71
CA ALA A 41 -20.29 -10.28 -7.53
C ALA A 41 -19.02 -11.11 -7.20
N GLN A 42 -17.83 -10.56 -7.48
CA GLN A 42 -16.55 -11.20 -7.10
C GLN A 42 -16.33 -11.27 -5.58
N PHE A 43 -17.04 -10.47 -4.78
CA PHE A 43 -16.89 -10.44 -3.32
C PHE A 43 -17.88 -11.40 -2.65
N ASN A 44 -17.42 -12.62 -2.42
CA ASN A 44 -18.14 -13.61 -1.61
C ASN A 44 -17.36 -13.86 -0.30
N PHE A 45 -17.96 -13.44 0.83
CA PHE A 45 -17.31 -13.49 2.14
C PHE A 45 -17.79 -14.65 3.04
N GLY A 46 -18.75 -15.44 2.58
CA GLY A 46 -19.29 -16.56 3.38
C GLY A 46 -20.67 -16.27 4.03
N PRO A 47 -21.25 -17.28 4.68
CA PRO A 47 -22.65 -17.24 5.14
C PRO A 47 -22.91 -16.32 6.35
N ASN A 48 -21.86 -16.01 7.12
CA ASN A 48 -21.95 -15.13 8.30
C ASN A 48 -21.72 -13.64 7.95
N VAL A 49 -21.70 -13.28 6.65
CA VAL A 49 -21.49 -11.91 6.19
C VAL A 49 -22.71 -11.38 5.46
N VAL A 50 -23.21 -10.24 5.91
CA VAL A 50 -24.31 -9.52 5.28
C VAL A 50 -23.78 -8.25 4.62
N CYS A 51 -23.94 -8.13 3.31
CA CYS A 51 -23.58 -6.93 2.57
C CYS A 51 -24.79 -5.98 2.46
N LYS A 52 -24.63 -4.73 2.90
CA LYS A 52 -25.68 -3.70 2.83
C LYS A 52 -25.22 -2.51 2.01
N VAL A 53 -26.06 -2.09 1.06
CA VAL A 53 -25.83 -0.86 0.29
C VAL A 53 -26.54 0.30 0.98
N VAL A 54 -25.78 1.36 1.27
CA VAL A 54 -26.27 2.58 1.92
C VAL A 54 -26.01 3.76 0.99
N SER A 55 -27.06 4.43 0.53
CA SER A 55 -26.96 5.63 -0.34
C SER A 55 -26.66 6.90 0.47
N PRO A 56 -26.10 7.96 -0.15
CA PRO A 56 -25.73 8.09 -1.58
C PRO A 56 -24.34 7.55 -1.90
N PRO A 57 -23.99 7.30 -3.19
CA PRO A 57 -22.62 6.94 -3.59
C PRO A 57 -21.62 8.05 -3.25
N THR A 58 -20.51 7.69 -2.60
CA THR A 58 -19.48 8.65 -2.14
C THR A 58 -18.48 9.00 -3.23
N ARG A 59 -18.91 9.79 -4.22
CA ARG A 59 -18.06 10.23 -5.36
C ARG A 59 -17.39 11.60 -5.15
N HIS A 60 -17.81 12.34 -4.12
CA HIS A 60 -17.30 13.68 -3.81
C HIS A 60 -17.22 13.86 -2.29
N PRO A 61 -16.24 14.62 -1.75
CA PRO A 61 -16.06 14.81 -0.30
C PRO A 61 -17.30 15.27 0.46
N PHE A 62 -18.16 16.11 -0.13
CA PHE A 62 -19.45 16.46 0.50
C PHE A 62 -20.40 15.27 0.68
N LEU A 63 -20.37 14.31 -0.25
CA LEU A 63 -21.16 13.08 -0.13
C LEU A 63 -20.59 12.16 0.95
N TYR A 64 -19.29 12.26 1.30
CA TYR A 64 -18.72 11.55 2.45
C TYR A 64 -19.40 12.00 3.74
N ILE A 65 -19.57 13.33 3.94
CA ILE A 65 -20.21 13.85 5.15
C ILE A 65 -21.65 13.34 5.24
N ILE A 66 -22.43 13.45 4.16
CA ILE A 66 -23.82 12.95 4.13
C ILE A 66 -23.87 11.45 4.40
N TRP A 67 -22.97 10.70 3.74
CA TRP A 67 -22.96 9.23 3.87
C TRP A 67 -22.58 8.79 5.28
N PHE A 68 -21.49 9.32 5.84
CA PHE A 68 -21.03 8.94 7.18
C PHE A 68 -21.98 9.45 8.27
N GLU A 69 -22.26 10.77 8.30
CA GLU A 69 -22.92 11.39 9.44
C GLU A 69 -24.44 11.17 9.47
N TRP A 70 -25.05 10.86 8.33
CA TRP A 70 -26.50 10.70 8.25
C TRP A 70 -26.90 9.28 7.84
N SER A 71 -26.52 8.84 6.67
CA SER A 71 -27.00 7.58 6.09
C SER A 71 -26.45 6.36 6.82
N LEU A 72 -25.11 6.26 6.91
CA LEU A 72 -24.43 5.13 7.57
C LEU A 72 -24.70 5.12 9.07
N LYS A 73 -24.64 6.28 9.73
CA LYS A 73 -24.93 6.41 11.16
C LYS A 73 -26.33 5.92 11.52
N ARG A 74 -27.34 6.29 10.69
CA ARG A 74 -28.72 5.80 10.87
C ARG A 74 -28.83 4.30 10.63
N GLN A 75 -28.10 3.76 9.65
CA GLN A 75 -28.13 2.33 9.34
C GLN A 75 -27.45 1.52 10.46
N ILE A 76 -26.29 1.95 10.96
CA ILE A 76 -25.59 1.32 12.10
C ILE A 76 -26.52 1.25 13.33
N LYS A 77 -27.22 2.34 13.62
CA LYS A 77 -28.18 2.38 14.75
C LYS A 77 -29.33 1.39 14.59
N LYS A 78 -29.80 1.11 13.36
CA LYS A 78 -30.84 0.11 13.07
C LYS A 78 -30.33 -1.33 13.18
N ASP A 79 -29.04 -1.52 12.91
CA ASP A 79 -28.44 -2.85 12.82
C ASP A 79 -27.92 -3.35 14.19
N HIS A 80 -27.98 -2.51 15.25
CA HIS A 80 -27.60 -2.86 16.63
C HIS A 80 -26.23 -3.54 16.74
N LEU A 81 -25.20 -2.89 16.17
CA LEU A 81 -23.83 -3.40 16.19
C LEU A 81 -23.21 -3.30 17.58
N ASP A 82 -22.36 -4.28 17.92
CA ASP A 82 -21.52 -4.26 19.12
C ASP A 82 -20.28 -3.37 18.94
N ILE A 83 -19.73 -3.34 17.73
CA ILE A 83 -18.53 -2.56 17.37
C ILE A 83 -18.59 -2.12 15.89
N PHE A 84 -17.92 -1.01 15.58
CA PHE A 84 -17.70 -0.59 14.20
C PHE A 84 -16.20 -0.55 13.89
N TRP A 85 -15.77 -1.32 12.87
CA TRP A 85 -14.41 -1.26 12.36
C TRP A 85 -14.36 -0.52 11.01
N SER A 86 -13.49 0.50 10.93
CA SER A 86 -13.17 1.22 9.70
C SER A 86 -11.79 0.83 9.20
N PRO A 87 -11.65 0.09 8.10
CA PRO A 87 -10.35 -0.30 7.55
C PRO A 87 -9.66 0.83 6.76
N ASP A 88 -10.31 1.98 6.54
CA ASP A 88 -9.78 3.15 5.81
C ASP A 88 -9.74 4.44 6.66
N GLY A 89 -9.91 4.32 7.97
CA GLY A 89 -9.76 5.40 8.93
C GLY A 89 -11.00 6.27 9.16
N MET A 90 -11.99 6.22 8.26
CA MET A 90 -13.16 7.10 8.28
C MET A 90 -14.40 6.40 8.86
N PHE A 91 -15.11 7.07 9.77
CA PHE A 91 -16.32 6.53 10.41
C PHE A 91 -17.27 7.64 10.83
N PRO A 92 -18.55 7.34 11.09
CA PRO A 92 -19.52 8.32 11.60
C PRO A 92 -19.11 8.88 12.97
N ILE A 93 -18.99 10.20 13.08
CA ILE A 93 -18.61 10.86 14.34
C ILE A 93 -19.75 10.75 15.35
N GLY A 94 -19.41 10.41 16.61
CA GLY A 94 -20.38 10.30 17.69
C GLY A 94 -21.25 9.03 17.64
N LEU A 95 -20.67 7.92 17.18
CA LEU A 95 -21.22 6.59 17.46
C LEU A 95 -21.17 6.33 18.97
N THR A 96 -22.19 5.62 19.48
CA THR A 96 -22.29 5.22 20.89
C THR A 96 -21.64 3.86 21.16
N ILE A 97 -21.28 3.14 20.12
CA ILE A 97 -20.58 1.85 20.16
C ILE A 97 -19.07 2.04 20.01
N PRO A 98 -18.25 1.12 20.51
CA PRO A 98 -16.81 1.13 20.29
C PRO A 98 -16.47 1.21 18.79
N THR A 99 -15.40 1.94 18.48
CA THR A 99 -14.97 2.13 17.10
C THR A 99 -13.49 1.82 16.98
N LEU A 100 -13.15 0.84 16.14
CA LEU A 100 -11.78 0.53 15.74
C LEU A 100 -11.50 1.21 14.39
N SER A 101 -10.43 2.00 14.30
CA SER A 101 -10.06 2.75 13.09
C SER A 101 -8.69 2.32 12.60
N THR A 102 -8.55 2.01 11.31
CA THR A 102 -7.22 1.74 10.73
C THR A 102 -6.75 2.96 9.95
N ILE A 103 -5.69 3.60 10.41
CA ILE A 103 -5.06 4.75 9.75
C ILE A 103 -3.75 4.27 9.11
N HIS A 104 -3.69 4.34 7.78
CA HIS A 104 -2.57 3.80 7.01
C HIS A 104 -1.39 4.75 6.89
N ASP A 105 -1.65 6.04 6.67
CA ASP A 105 -0.66 7.12 6.64
C ASP A 105 -1.32 8.49 6.83
N LEU A 106 -0.49 9.51 6.99
CA LEU A 106 -0.91 10.92 7.05
C LEU A 106 -0.27 11.74 5.93
N ASN A 107 -0.10 11.18 4.74
CA ASN A 107 0.48 11.86 3.59
C ASN A 107 -0.15 13.25 3.33
N PHE A 108 -1.46 13.36 3.51
CA PHE A 108 -2.21 14.60 3.29
C PHE A 108 -1.87 15.73 4.28
N GLU A 109 -1.27 15.41 5.44
CA GLU A 109 -0.76 16.44 6.36
C GLU A 109 0.60 16.97 5.89
N HIS A 110 1.49 16.08 5.45
CA HIS A 110 2.84 16.42 5.04
C HIS A 110 2.91 17.00 3.61
N TYR A 111 2.11 16.44 2.70
CA TYR A 111 2.10 16.79 1.27
C TYR A 111 0.68 17.10 0.77
N PRO A 112 0.00 18.12 1.34
CA PRO A 112 -1.39 18.42 1.01
C PRO A 112 -1.61 18.81 -0.46
N LYS A 113 -0.56 19.28 -1.13
CA LYS A 113 -0.59 19.65 -2.55
C LYS A 113 -0.60 18.45 -3.50
N ASP A 114 -0.24 17.27 -3.03
CA ASP A 114 -0.25 16.04 -3.82
C ASP A 114 -1.67 15.48 -4.01
N LEU A 115 -2.66 16.06 -3.35
CA LEU A 115 -4.07 15.67 -3.43
C LEU A 115 -4.94 16.81 -3.99
N PRO A 116 -6.06 16.48 -4.64
CA PRO A 116 -7.06 17.48 -4.98
C PRO A 116 -7.51 18.27 -3.75
N PHE A 117 -7.68 19.58 -3.91
CA PHE A 117 -7.97 20.51 -2.83
C PHE A 117 -9.06 20.04 -1.86
N TRP A 118 -10.23 19.63 -2.39
CA TRP A 118 -11.36 19.20 -1.55
C TRP A 118 -11.11 17.90 -0.79
N ILE A 119 -10.32 17.00 -1.34
CA ILE A 119 -9.93 15.74 -0.67
C ILE A 119 -8.94 16.06 0.45
N SER A 120 -7.91 16.85 0.16
CA SER A 120 -6.92 17.32 1.15
C SER A 120 -7.60 18.08 2.30
N TRP A 121 -8.52 19.01 1.97
CA TRP A 121 -9.30 19.74 2.97
C TRP A 121 -10.13 18.81 3.87
N TYR A 122 -10.83 17.83 3.28
CA TYR A 122 -11.65 16.88 4.04
C TYR A 122 -10.79 16.05 4.97
N TYR A 123 -9.68 15.49 4.48
CA TYR A 123 -8.81 14.64 5.29
C TYR A 123 -8.19 15.44 6.44
N ARG A 124 -7.58 16.58 6.17
CA ARG A 124 -6.96 17.43 7.20
C ARG A 124 -7.94 17.96 8.24
N LYS A 125 -9.21 18.14 7.86
CA LYS A 125 -10.26 18.55 8.81
C LYS A 125 -10.76 17.39 9.67
N TYR A 126 -10.93 16.21 9.11
CA TYR A 126 -11.65 15.14 9.78
C TYR A 126 -10.76 14.05 10.38
N PHE A 127 -9.58 13.77 9.86
CA PHE A 127 -8.71 12.73 10.42
C PHE A 127 -8.26 13.01 11.86
N PRO A 128 -7.94 14.25 12.28
CA PRO A 128 -7.71 14.56 13.68
C PRO A 128 -8.92 14.19 14.56
N VAL A 129 -10.14 14.41 14.06
CA VAL A 129 -11.37 14.07 14.79
C VAL A 129 -11.55 12.56 14.84
N PHE A 130 -11.32 11.84 13.72
CA PHE A 130 -11.39 10.38 13.70
C PHE A 130 -10.36 9.78 14.68
N ALA A 131 -9.11 10.22 14.64
CA ALA A 131 -8.08 9.75 15.53
C ALA A 131 -8.41 10.02 17.02
N SER A 132 -8.97 11.19 17.33
CA SER A 132 -9.41 11.53 18.67
C SER A 132 -10.60 10.69 19.14
N LYS A 133 -11.60 10.44 18.27
CA LYS A 133 -12.88 9.80 18.62
C LYS A 133 -12.88 8.28 18.53
N ALA A 134 -11.97 7.66 17.75
CA ALA A 134 -11.84 6.21 17.73
C ALA A 134 -11.63 5.66 19.14
N SER A 135 -12.20 4.52 19.48
CA SER A 135 -11.92 3.81 20.72
C SER A 135 -10.51 3.24 20.71
N HIS A 136 -10.08 2.70 19.58
CA HIS A 136 -8.72 2.25 19.35
C HIS A 136 -8.31 2.44 17.89
N ILE A 137 -7.00 2.56 17.64
CA ILE A 137 -6.46 2.80 16.31
C ILE A 137 -5.47 1.68 15.95
N ILE A 138 -5.63 1.13 14.76
CA ILE A 138 -4.62 0.27 14.13
C ILE A 138 -3.81 1.12 13.17
N THR A 139 -2.50 0.91 13.15
CA THR A 139 -1.60 1.44 12.11
C THR A 139 -0.79 0.33 11.49
N VAL A 140 -0.26 0.59 10.30
CA VAL A 140 0.49 -0.40 9.53
C VAL A 140 2.01 -0.30 9.72
N SER A 141 2.48 0.71 10.46
CA SER A 141 3.90 0.90 10.79
C SER A 141 4.07 1.72 12.07
N ASN A 142 5.23 1.59 12.74
CA ASN A 142 5.62 2.45 13.85
C ASN A 142 5.82 3.90 13.41
N THR A 143 6.27 4.11 12.19
CA THR A 143 6.38 5.43 11.56
C THR A 143 5.01 6.12 11.54
N THR A 144 3.96 5.45 11.07
CA THR A 144 2.60 6.00 11.07
C THR A 144 2.08 6.20 12.50
N LYS A 145 2.39 5.29 13.45
CA LYS A 145 2.05 5.46 14.87
C LYS A 145 2.67 6.74 15.43
N ALA A 146 3.96 6.94 15.24
CA ALA A 146 4.67 8.12 15.71
C ALA A 146 4.10 9.40 15.08
N ASP A 147 3.74 9.35 13.80
CA ASP A 147 3.15 10.47 13.08
C ASP A 147 1.76 10.84 13.63
N ILE A 148 0.89 9.88 13.90
CA ILE A 148 -0.43 10.12 14.54
C ILE A 148 -0.27 10.74 15.92
N ILE A 149 0.68 10.25 16.73
CA ILE A 149 0.95 10.80 18.05
C ILE A 149 1.38 12.27 17.93
N SER A 150 2.34 12.55 17.04
CA SER A 150 2.91 13.88 16.89
C SER A 150 1.93 14.88 16.27
N GLN A 151 1.15 14.49 15.26
CA GLN A 151 0.24 15.38 14.54
C GLN A 151 -1.07 15.62 15.30
N TYR A 152 -1.59 14.60 16.00
CA TYR A 152 -2.93 14.63 16.57
C TYR A 152 -2.97 14.51 18.10
N ASN A 153 -1.81 14.44 18.78
CA ASN A 153 -1.71 14.27 20.23
C ASN A 153 -2.51 13.07 20.78
N VAL A 154 -2.60 11.99 20.01
CA VAL A 154 -3.25 10.75 20.46
C VAL A 154 -2.32 10.02 21.42
N ILE A 155 -2.87 9.52 22.53
CA ILE A 155 -2.09 8.76 23.52
C ILE A 155 -1.59 7.44 22.91
N GLU A 156 -0.36 7.08 23.21
CA GLU A 156 0.32 5.93 22.61
C GLU A 156 -0.42 4.60 22.84
N SER A 157 -0.98 4.39 24.04
CA SER A 157 -1.72 3.17 24.40
C SER A 157 -2.98 2.93 23.59
N LYS A 158 -3.47 3.96 22.88
CA LYS A 158 -4.64 3.88 21.98
C LYS A 158 -4.26 3.36 20.59
N ILE A 159 -2.99 3.13 20.32
CA ILE A 159 -2.52 2.80 18.96
C ILE A 159 -1.74 1.47 18.98
N THR A 160 -2.24 0.48 18.24
CA THR A 160 -1.52 -0.78 18.00
C THR A 160 -1.00 -0.84 16.57
N VAL A 161 0.28 -1.21 16.42
CA VAL A 161 0.91 -1.43 15.10
C VAL A 161 0.70 -2.88 14.69
N ILE A 162 0.08 -3.07 13.52
CA ILE A 162 -0.12 -4.40 12.91
C ILE A 162 0.35 -4.33 11.47
N TYR A 163 1.46 -4.98 11.16
CA TYR A 163 2.02 -5.02 9.80
C TYR A 163 1.10 -5.75 8.83
N ASN A 164 1.13 -5.31 7.57
CA ASN A 164 0.43 -5.99 6.48
C ASN A 164 1.08 -7.33 6.18
N GLY A 165 0.29 -8.26 5.66
CA GLY A 165 0.81 -9.49 5.07
C GLY A 165 1.10 -9.35 3.58
N ILE A 166 1.64 -10.41 2.98
CA ILE A 166 1.93 -10.49 1.55
C ILE A 166 1.09 -11.59 0.90
N ASN A 167 0.65 -11.32 -0.32
CA ASN A 167 -0.13 -12.30 -1.08
C ASN A 167 0.75 -13.44 -1.59
N ALA A 168 0.25 -14.67 -1.55
CA ALA A 168 0.96 -15.89 -1.93
C ALA A 168 1.38 -15.95 -3.42
N SER A 169 0.88 -15.08 -4.27
CA SER A 169 1.34 -14.94 -5.65
C SER A 169 2.80 -14.45 -5.74
N TYR A 170 3.25 -13.67 -4.74
CA TYR A 170 4.63 -13.20 -4.66
C TYR A 170 5.52 -14.29 -4.07
N LYS A 171 6.26 -14.96 -4.94
CA LYS A 171 7.18 -16.05 -4.58
C LYS A 171 8.38 -16.07 -5.52
N PRO A 172 9.52 -16.63 -5.09
CA PRO A 172 10.69 -16.75 -5.93
C PRO A 172 10.40 -17.54 -7.21
N LEU A 173 11.06 -17.15 -8.29
CA LEU A 173 11.03 -17.84 -9.58
C LEU A 173 12.33 -18.62 -9.80
N ASP A 174 12.22 -19.79 -10.43
CA ASP A 174 13.37 -20.47 -11.00
C ASP A 174 13.86 -19.78 -12.31
N SER A 175 15.04 -20.19 -12.80
CA SER A 175 15.65 -19.57 -13.99
C SER A 175 14.78 -19.71 -15.24
N ARG A 176 14.07 -20.81 -15.40
CA ARG A 176 13.18 -21.05 -16.55
C ARG A 176 11.98 -20.12 -16.52
N GLN A 177 11.37 -19.96 -15.35
CA GLN A 177 10.23 -19.06 -15.15
C GLN A 177 10.63 -17.59 -15.40
N LYS A 178 11.84 -17.19 -14.96
CA LYS A 178 12.37 -15.83 -15.22
C LYS A 178 12.53 -15.57 -16.71
N ILE A 179 13.14 -16.50 -17.45
CA ILE A 179 13.30 -16.38 -18.91
C ILE A 179 11.92 -16.28 -19.57
N GLN A 180 11.00 -17.18 -19.24
CA GLN A 180 9.67 -17.23 -19.83
C GLN A 180 8.89 -15.92 -19.65
N ILE A 181 8.89 -15.34 -18.44
CA ILE A 181 8.15 -14.08 -18.23
C ILE A 181 8.81 -12.91 -18.95
N CYS A 182 10.15 -12.86 -19.02
CA CYS A 182 10.87 -11.85 -19.78
C CYS A 182 10.51 -11.91 -21.27
N GLU A 183 10.53 -13.09 -21.87
CA GLU A 183 10.13 -13.30 -23.27
C GLU A 183 8.69 -12.88 -23.52
N GLN A 184 7.73 -13.33 -22.68
CA GLN A 184 6.31 -12.96 -22.77
C GLN A 184 6.07 -11.45 -22.67
N GLN A 185 6.93 -10.75 -21.97
CA GLN A 185 6.82 -9.31 -21.76
C GLN A 185 7.71 -8.49 -22.70
N GLY A 186 8.49 -9.12 -23.57
CA GLY A 186 9.41 -8.46 -24.49
C GLY A 186 10.57 -7.76 -23.77
N LEU A 187 11.01 -8.30 -22.63
CA LEU A 187 12.12 -7.78 -21.83
C LEU A 187 13.38 -8.58 -22.16
N VAL A 188 14.27 -8.01 -22.95
CA VAL A 188 15.46 -8.71 -23.47
C VAL A 188 16.67 -8.49 -22.55
N LYS A 189 16.80 -7.29 -21.98
CA LYS A 189 17.91 -6.93 -21.08
C LYS A 189 17.54 -7.15 -19.62
N PRO A 190 18.52 -7.34 -18.72
CA PRO A 190 18.31 -7.18 -17.29
C PRO A 190 17.68 -5.82 -17.01
N TYR A 191 16.88 -5.72 -15.95
CA TYR A 191 16.17 -4.47 -15.70
C TYR A 191 16.04 -4.12 -14.22
N PHE A 192 16.01 -2.83 -13.97
CA PHE A 192 15.47 -2.23 -12.76
C PHE A 192 13.94 -2.17 -12.86
N LEU A 193 13.26 -2.50 -11.79
CA LEU A 193 11.80 -2.47 -11.73
C LEU A 193 11.32 -1.39 -10.77
N PHE A 194 10.36 -0.58 -11.19
CA PHE A 194 9.53 0.27 -10.33
C PHE A 194 8.08 -0.20 -10.40
N VAL A 195 7.40 -0.25 -9.23
CA VAL A 195 5.98 -0.59 -9.12
C VAL A 195 5.26 0.45 -8.28
N GLY A 196 4.18 1.01 -8.80
CA GLY A 196 3.34 1.93 -8.06
C GLY A 196 2.49 2.82 -8.96
N SER A 197 1.44 3.43 -8.40
CA SER A 197 0.73 4.51 -9.08
C SER A 197 1.70 5.66 -9.38
N LEU A 198 1.52 6.31 -10.53
CA LEU A 198 2.37 7.43 -10.93
C LEU A 198 1.93 8.72 -10.21
N HIS A 199 1.88 8.64 -8.89
CA HIS A 199 1.56 9.74 -7.99
C HIS A 199 2.86 10.49 -7.60
N PRO A 200 2.85 11.84 -7.41
CA PRO A 200 4.05 12.61 -7.07
C PRO A 200 4.87 12.00 -5.93
N ARG A 201 4.22 11.56 -4.84
CA ARG A 201 4.90 10.96 -3.68
C ARG A 201 5.72 9.70 -3.99
N LYS A 202 5.45 9.04 -5.12
CA LYS A 202 6.23 7.87 -5.58
C LYS A 202 7.54 8.27 -6.25
N ASN A 203 7.76 9.57 -6.46
CA ASN A 203 9.02 10.17 -6.86
C ASN A 203 9.56 9.66 -8.22
N ILE A 204 8.64 9.35 -9.13
CA ILE A 204 9.00 8.78 -10.43
C ILE A 204 9.89 9.73 -11.26
N HIS A 205 9.73 11.04 -11.12
CA HIS A 205 10.52 12.02 -11.86
C HIS A 205 12.01 11.88 -11.55
N ARG A 206 12.40 11.83 -10.24
CA ARG A 206 13.81 11.64 -9.87
C ARG A 206 14.35 10.27 -10.25
N LEU A 207 13.50 9.23 -10.22
CA LEU A 207 13.89 7.91 -10.71
C LEU A 207 14.21 7.94 -12.21
N LEU A 208 13.38 8.61 -13.01
CA LEU A 208 13.61 8.76 -14.46
C LEU A 208 14.85 9.59 -14.76
N GLU A 209 15.06 10.69 -14.03
CA GLU A 209 16.26 11.51 -14.13
C GLU A 209 17.52 10.71 -13.77
N ALA A 210 17.48 9.96 -12.67
CA ALA A 210 18.58 9.08 -12.27
C ALA A 210 18.86 7.99 -13.32
N PHE A 211 17.82 7.39 -13.88
CA PHE A 211 17.99 6.40 -14.94
C PHE A 211 18.55 7.02 -16.23
N SER A 212 18.15 8.24 -16.59
CA SER A 212 18.72 8.96 -17.74
C SER A 212 20.23 9.19 -17.57
N ILE A 213 20.68 9.57 -16.37
CA ILE A 213 22.11 9.72 -16.08
C ILE A 213 22.83 8.36 -16.12
N TYR A 214 22.25 7.34 -15.48
CA TYR A 214 22.76 5.96 -15.51
C TYR A 214 22.91 5.45 -16.95
N ALA A 215 21.89 5.66 -17.77
CA ALA A 215 21.85 5.18 -19.16
C ALA A 215 22.91 5.77 -20.09
N LYS A 216 23.44 6.95 -19.77
CA LYS A 216 24.56 7.57 -20.53
C LYS A 216 25.88 6.84 -20.36
N SER A 217 26.08 6.18 -19.22
CA SER A 217 27.32 5.48 -18.89
C SER A 217 27.21 3.96 -19.02
N ASP A 218 25.99 3.42 -19.12
CA ASP A 218 25.73 1.99 -19.11
C ASP A 218 24.52 1.65 -19.98
N ASP A 219 24.67 0.72 -20.92
CA ASP A 219 23.61 0.28 -21.84
C ASP A 219 23.08 -1.13 -21.52
N THR A 220 23.49 -1.74 -20.43
CA THR A 220 23.22 -3.15 -20.14
C THR A 220 21.88 -3.39 -19.44
N PHE A 221 21.33 -2.40 -18.71
CA PHE A 221 20.07 -2.53 -17.98
C PHE A 221 19.00 -1.60 -18.53
N ASP A 222 17.78 -2.08 -18.54
CA ASP A 222 16.60 -1.28 -18.84
C ASP A 222 15.86 -0.87 -17.55
N LEU A 223 14.88 0.04 -17.66
CA LEU A 223 13.98 0.40 -16.59
C LEU A 223 12.55 -0.03 -16.95
N VAL A 224 11.95 -0.87 -16.13
CA VAL A 224 10.55 -1.29 -16.26
C VAL A 224 9.70 -0.57 -15.22
N ILE A 225 8.65 0.09 -15.67
CA ILE A 225 7.70 0.82 -14.82
C ILE A 225 6.33 0.18 -14.92
N VAL A 226 5.83 -0.35 -13.80
CA VAL A 226 4.49 -0.91 -13.69
C VAL A 226 3.62 -0.02 -12.83
N GLY A 227 2.54 0.47 -13.40
CA GLY A 227 1.58 1.34 -12.75
C GLY A 227 0.87 2.25 -13.72
N SER A 228 -0.15 2.94 -13.25
CA SER A 228 -0.92 3.88 -14.06
C SER A 228 -1.00 5.25 -13.40
N THR A 229 -1.21 6.28 -14.19
CA THR A 229 -1.49 7.63 -13.69
C THR A 229 -2.83 7.64 -12.95
N MET A 230 -2.85 8.16 -11.73
CA MET A 230 -4.10 8.32 -10.96
C MET A 230 -4.95 9.49 -11.49
N TRP A 231 -4.33 10.49 -12.08
CA TRP A 231 -4.98 11.72 -12.53
C TRP A 231 -4.71 11.95 -14.01
N ARG A 232 -5.79 12.31 -14.77
CA ARG A 232 -5.65 12.71 -16.17
C ARG A 232 -4.80 13.99 -16.26
N GLY A 233 -3.76 13.98 -17.08
CA GLY A 233 -2.96 15.16 -17.40
C GLY A 233 -1.55 15.21 -16.81
N GLN A 234 -1.12 14.24 -16.01
CA GLN A 234 0.29 14.12 -15.63
C GLN A 234 1.03 13.30 -16.69
N ALA A 235 1.64 13.98 -17.65
CA ALA A 235 2.59 13.34 -18.56
C ALA A 235 3.88 13.02 -17.79
N ILE A 236 4.40 11.81 -17.96
CA ILE A 236 5.75 11.45 -17.53
C ILE A 236 6.70 11.96 -18.61
N GLU A 237 7.59 12.86 -18.24
CA GLU A 237 8.67 13.30 -19.13
C GLU A 237 9.79 12.25 -19.14
N ILE A 238 10.06 11.69 -20.30
CA ILE A 238 11.12 10.71 -20.50
C ILE A 238 12.17 11.37 -21.42
N ASP A 239 13.46 11.30 -21.01
CA ASP A 239 14.56 11.75 -21.83
C ASP A 239 14.58 10.95 -23.15
N PRO A 240 14.49 11.61 -24.33
CA PRO A 240 14.49 10.92 -25.62
C PRO A 240 15.72 10.04 -25.86
N ASN A 241 16.86 10.36 -25.23
CA ASN A 241 18.10 9.62 -25.39
C ASN A 241 18.11 8.22 -24.73
N CYS A 242 17.15 7.94 -23.85
CA CYS A 242 17.01 6.63 -23.22
C CYS A 242 15.56 6.09 -23.26
N ALA A 243 14.70 6.68 -24.06
CA ALA A 243 13.29 6.35 -24.13
C ALA A 243 13.03 4.90 -24.58
N ASP A 244 13.85 4.36 -25.45
CA ASP A 244 13.84 2.97 -25.94
C ASP A 244 14.18 1.94 -24.86
N ARG A 245 14.80 2.40 -23.75
CA ARG A 245 15.20 1.59 -22.59
C ARG A 245 14.25 1.68 -21.40
N ILE A 246 13.18 2.45 -21.53
CA ILE A 246 12.16 2.64 -20.47
C ILE A 246 10.86 2.00 -20.91
N HIS A 247 10.47 0.92 -20.25
CA HIS A 247 9.30 0.13 -20.60
C HIS A 247 8.12 0.47 -19.68
N LEU A 248 7.16 1.25 -20.16
CA LEU A 248 5.92 1.55 -19.45
C LEU A 248 4.91 0.42 -19.66
N LYS A 249 4.66 -0.41 -18.66
CA LYS A 249 3.77 -1.58 -18.75
C LYS A 249 2.32 -1.30 -18.30
N GLY A 250 2.03 -0.10 -17.83
CA GLY A 250 0.71 0.22 -17.32
C GLY A 250 0.30 -0.65 -16.13
N HIS A 251 -1.00 -0.92 -16.01
CA HIS A 251 -1.52 -1.79 -14.95
C HIS A 251 -1.45 -3.25 -15.38
N LEU A 252 -0.88 -4.09 -14.54
CA LEU A 252 -0.79 -5.54 -14.74
C LEU A 252 -1.62 -6.29 -13.70
N SER A 253 -2.04 -7.52 -14.02
CA SER A 253 -2.61 -8.41 -13.01
C SER A 253 -1.56 -8.78 -11.97
N ARG A 254 -2.01 -9.09 -10.75
CA ARG A 254 -1.12 -9.46 -9.63
C ARG A 254 -0.15 -10.58 -10.00
N ASP A 255 -0.63 -11.62 -10.67
CA ASP A 255 0.21 -12.78 -11.02
C ASP A 255 1.30 -12.42 -12.04
N ILE A 256 1.01 -11.56 -13.01
CA ILE A 256 2.00 -11.08 -13.97
C ILE A 256 2.99 -10.16 -13.26
N LEU A 257 2.51 -9.24 -12.42
CA LEU A 257 3.34 -8.33 -11.66
C LEU A 257 4.31 -9.08 -10.74
N ALA A 258 3.84 -10.09 -10.00
CA ALA A 258 4.68 -10.91 -9.13
C ALA A 258 5.80 -11.61 -9.91
N LYS A 259 5.50 -12.11 -11.11
CA LYS A 259 6.51 -12.75 -11.99
C LYS A 259 7.53 -11.74 -12.52
N ILE A 260 7.08 -10.57 -13.00
CA ILE A 260 7.97 -9.49 -13.44
C ILE A 260 8.88 -9.04 -12.29
N MET A 261 8.33 -8.90 -11.07
CA MET A 261 9.12 -8.56 -9.90
C MET A 261 10.17 -9.64 -9.58
N GLY A 262 9.78 -10.92 -9.58
CA GLY A 262 10.70 -12.04 -9.35
C GLY A 262 11.77 -12.24 -10.43
N ALA A 263 11.57 -11.71 -11.63
CA ALA A 263 12.54 -11.74 -12.72
C ALA A 263 13.43 -10.47 -12.78
N ALA A 264 13.10 -9.41 -12.05
CA ALA A 264 13.86 -8.17 -12.03
C ALA A 264 15.25 -8.37 -11.43
N SER A 265 16.24 -7.66 -11.96
CA SER A 265 17.60 -7.65 -11.42
C SER A 265 17.68 -6.87 -10.11
N ALA A 266 16.90 -5.79 -10.00
CA ALA A 266 16.66 -5.09 -8.75
C ALA A 266 15.34 -4.33 -8.80
N PHE A 267 14.70 -4.22 -7.65
CA PHE A 267 13.54 -3.36 -7.42
C PHE A 267 14.00 -1.99 -6.90
N VAL A 268 13.58 -0.90 -7.55
CA VAL A 268 13.94 0.46 -7.16
C VAL A 268 12.69 1.19 -6.66
N TYR A 269 12.70 1.58 -5.40
CA TYR A 269 11.56 2.19 -4.75
C TYR A 269 11.97 3.36 -3.86
N VAL A 270 11.84 4.55 -4.39
CA VAL A 270 12.36 5.79 -3.80
C VAL A 270 11.25 6.84 -3.53
N PRO A 271 10.07 6.46 -3.01
CA PRO A 271 9.08 7.44 -2.63
C PRO A 271 9.60 8.31 -1.50
N TYR A 272 9.09 9.53 -1.40
CA TYR A 272 9.41 10.40 -0.27
C TYR A 272 8.45 10.24 0.91
N PHE A 273 7.30 9.57 0.71
CA PHE A 273 6.37 9.26 1.79
C PHE A 273 5.55 7.99 1.52
N GLU A 274 5.46 7.11 2.53
CA GLU A 274 4.66 5.87 2.55
C GLU A 274 4.19 5.54 3.96
N GLY A 275 3.04 4.87 4.07
CA GLY A 275 2.56 4.32 5.34
C GLY A 275 3.13 2.94 5.66
N PHE A 276 3.36 2.10 4.62
CA PHE A 276 3.93 0.75 4.76
C PHE A 276 4.96 0.43 3.67
N GLY A 277 4.66 0.72 2.40
CA GLY A 277 5.53 0.32 1.31
C GLY A 277 5.32 -1.14 0.90
N MET A 278 4.09 -1.56 0.64
CA MET A 278 3.75 -2.92 0.18
C MET A 278 4.72 -3.46 -0.88
N PRO A 279 5.12 -2.68 -1.91
CA PRO A 279 6.03 -3.18 -2.93
C PRO A 279 7.41 -3.62 -2.42
N LEU A 280 7.90 -3.08 -1.28
CA LEU A 280 9.14 -3.58 -0.66
C LEU A 280 8.98 -5.00 -0.13
N ALA A 281 7.90 -5.25 0.59
CA ALA A 281 7.62 -6.58 1.12
C ALA A 281 7.33 -7.59 -0.01
N GLU A 282 6.68 -7.16 -1.09
CA GLU A 282 6.47 -7.95 -2.30
C GLU A 282 7.80 -8.31 -2.99
N ALA A 283 8.75 -7.37 -3.05
CA ALA A 283 10.09 -7.61 -3.61
C ALA A 283 10.92 -8.56 -2.72
N MET A 284 10.83 -8.44 -1.39
CA MET A 284 11.44 -9.41 -0.48
C MET A 284 10.88 -10.83 -0.68
N ALA A 285 9.55 -10.94 -0.83
CA ALA A 285 8.87 -12.22 -1.06
C ALA A 285 9.28 -12.89 -2.37
N THR A 286 9.61 -12.13 -3.41
CA THR A 286 10.09 -12.63 -4.71
C THR A 286 11.60 -12.83 -4.76
N HIS A 287 12.33 -12.57 -3.68
CA HIS A 287 13.78 -12.60 -3.59
C HIS A 287 14.47 -11.65 -4.57
N THR A 288 13.88 -10.48 -4.82
CA THR A 288 14.42 -9.44 -5.68
C THR A 288 15.26 -8.47 -4.83
N PRO A 289 16.53 -8.19 -5.18
CA PRO A 289 17.33 -7.19 -4.49
C PRO A 289 16.67 -5.81 -4.52
N ILE A 290 16.79 -5.02 -3.45
CA ILE A 290 16.05 -3.77 -3.27
C ILE A 290 16.98 -2.58 -3.16
N ILE A 291 16.68 -1.51 -3.92
CA ILE A 291 17.16 -0.15 -3.70
C ILE A 291 15.97 0.65 -3.17
N ALA A 292 16.05 1.16 -1.97
CA ALA A 292 14.96 1.88 -1.31
C ALA A 292 15.37 3.28 -0.89
N GLY A 293 14.41 4.21 -0.88
CA GLY A 293 14.59 5.49 -0.21
C GLY A 293 14.77 5.30 1.30
N ASN A 294 15.54 6.19 1.93
CA ASN A 294 15.79 6.18 3.38
C ASN A 294 14.76 6.97 4.18
N GLN A 295 13.57 7.24 3.61
CA GLN A 295 12.54 8.10 4.20
C GLN A 295 11.32 7.30 4.67
N SER A 296 10.55 7.95 5.58
CA SER A 296 9.25 7.43 6.04
C SER A 296 9.38 6.02 6.66
N CYS A 297 8.45 5.12 6.38
CA CYS A 297 8.45 3.76 6.91
C CYS A 297 9.40 2.78 6.17
N LEU A 298 10.06 3.19 5.09
CA LEU A 298 10.83 2.24 4.26
C LEU A 298 11.97 1.58 5.04
N PRO A 299 12.77 2.31 5.88
CA PRO A 299 13.78 1.68 6.72
C PRO A 299 13.19 0.73 7.78
N GLU A 300 12.00 1.03 8.30
CA GLU A 300 11.29 0.15 9.23
C GLU A 300 10.88 -1.16 8.57
N ILE A 301 10.34 -1.08 7.34
CA ILE A 301 9.78 -2.24 6.64
C ILE A 301 10.88 -3.12 6.03
N ALA A 302 11.83 -2.54 5.31
CA ALA A 302 12.89 -3.34 4.68
C ALA A 302 14.06 -3.68 5.62
N ALA A 303 14.27 -2.93 6.72
CA ALA A 303 15.38 -3.13 7.64
C ALA A 303 16.72 -3.32 6.88
N ASP A 304 17.43 -4.42 7.10
CA ASP A 304 18.69 -4.73 6.43
C ASP A 304 18.52 -5.32 5.01
N ALA A 305 17.29 -5.43 4.51
CA ALA A 305 16.98 -6.05 3.21
C ALA A 305 17.05 -5.09 2.02
N ALA A 306 17.48 -3.84 2.21
CA ALA A 306 17.57 -2.87 1.14
C ALA A 306 18.89 -2.08 1.17
N LEU A 307 19.36 -1.72 -0.03
CA LEU A 307 20.36 -0.66 -0.19
C LEU A 307 19.64 0.68 -0.15
N TYR A 308 19.92 1.50 0.87
CA TYR A 308 19.26 2.79 1.04
C TYR A 308 19.96 3.90 0.27
N VAL A 309 19.13 4.77 -0.32
CA VAL A 309 19.54 5.97 -1.03
C VAL A 309 18.72 7.18 -0.57
N ASP A 310 19.22 8.37 -0.73
CA ASP A 310 18.42 9.58 -0.52
C ASP A 310 17.47 9.77 -1.71
N PRO A 311 16.13 9.72 -1.50
CA PRO A 311 15.17 9.88 -2.59
C PRO A 311 15.11 11.31 -3.15
N PHE A 312 15.71 12.29 -2.47
CA PHE A 312 15.77 13.67 -2.93
C PHE A 312 17.06 13.99 -3.69
N ASP A 313 18.07 13.11 -3.64
CA ASP A 313 19.35 13.23 -4.34
C ASP A 313 19.41 12.24 -5.52
N VAL A 314 19.36 12.76 -6.73
CA VAL A 314 19.44 11.97 -7.98
C VAL A 314 20.75 11.20 -8.07
N ASP A 315 21.88 11.81 -7.69
CA ASP A 315 23.20 11.15 -7.70
C ASP A 315 23.27 9.99 -6.72
N SER A 316 22.59 10.09 -5.58
CA SER A 316 22.45 8.99 -4.62
C SER A 316 21.72 7.80 -5.25
N ILE A 317 20.65 8.05 -6.00
CA ILE A 317 19.90 6.99 -6.71
C ILE A 317 20.78 6.34 -7.79
N VAL A 318 21.50 7.15 -8.59
CA VAL A 318 22.43 6.66 -9.62
C VAL A 318 23.53 5.78 -9.01
N LYS A 319 24.14 6.23 -7.90
CA LYS A 319 25.15 5.44 -7.17
C LYS A 319 24.56 4.12 -6.66
N GLY A 320 23.33 4.15 -6.17
CA GLY A 320 22.60 2.95 -5.74
C GLY A 320 22.40 1.95 -6.89
N MET A 321 21.98 2.42 -8.07
CA MET A 321 21.81 1.59 -9.27
C MET A 321 23.14 0.95 -9.70
N ASN A 322 24.21 1.74 -9.78
CA ASN A 322 25.55 1.25 -10.15
C ASN A 322 26.08 0.23 -9.14
N LYS A 323 25.93 0.50 -7.84
CA LYS A 323 26.35 -0.42 -6.78
C LYS A 323 25.58 -1.73 -6.86
N MET A 324 24.24 -1.65 -6.98
CA MET A 324 23.39 -2.82 -7.06
C MET A 324 23.69 -3.71 -8.28
N LYS A 325 24.01 -3.10 -9.43
CA LYS A 325 24.40 -3.84 -10.64
C LYS A 325 25.72 -4.61 -10.44
N ASN A 326 26.72 -3.99 -9.82
CA ASN A 326 28.10 -4.48 -9.82
C ASN A 326 28.45 -5.37 -8.61
N ASP A 327 27.65 -5.36 -7.55
CA ASP A 327 27.94 -6.03 -6.29
C ASP A 327 27.00 -7.23 -6.04
N VAL A 328 27.35 -8.38 -6.63
CA VAL A 328 26.59 -9.63 -6.48
C VAL A 328 26.56 -10.13 -5.02
N ALA A 329 27.63 -9.86 -4.26
CA ALA A 329 27.68 -10.23 -2.84
C ALA A 329 26.67 -9.43 -2.03
N LEU A 330 26.57 -8.11 -2.29
CA LEU A 330 25.55 -7.25 -1.70
C LEU A 330 24.14 -7.73 -2.08
N GLN A 331 23.87 -8.04 -3.36
CA GLN A 331 22.57 -8.55 -3.79
C GLN A 331 22.18 -9.79 -2.98
N ALA A 332 23.08 -10.75 -2.85
CA ALA A 332 22.84 -11.99 -2.09
C ALA A 332 22.60 -11.70 -0.59
N GLN A 333 23.36 -10.78 0.00
CA GLN A 333 23.17 -10.34 1.39
C GLN A 333 21.77 -9.75 1.61
N LEU A 334 21.35 -8.80 0.76
CA LEU A 334 20.06 -8.13 0.86
C LEU A 334 18.89 -9.13 0.68
N VAL A 335 18.99 -10.03 -0.30
CA VAL A 335 17.99 -11.09 -0.50
C VAL A 335 17.88 -11.99 0.73
N ASN A 336 19.00 -12.39 1.35
CA ASN A 336 18.97 -13.22 2.55
C ASN A 336 18.36 -12.49 3.76
N ALA A 337 18.68 -11.21 3.95
CA ALA A 337 18.03 -10.39 4.96
C ALA A 337 16.50 -10.27 4.71
N GLY A 338 16.10 -10.10 3.44
CA GLY A 338 14.69 -10.07 3.04
C GLY A 338 13.93 -11.35 3.37
N LYS A 339 14.55 -12.52 3.17
CA LYS A 339 13.93 -13.82 3.55
C LYS A 339 13.64 -13.90 5.05
N VAL A 340 14.55 -13.41 5.89
CA VAL A 340 14.34 -13.37 7.34
C VAL A 340 13.22 -12.39 7.69
N ARG A 341 13.24 -11.19 7.10
CA ARG A 341 12.26 -10.14 7.37
C ARG A 341 10.83 -10.52 6.98
N MET A 342 10.66 -11.38 5.99
CA MET A 342 9.34 -11.86 5.53
C MET A 342 8.52 -12.58 6.61
N ALA A 343 9.14 -13.10 7.66
CA ALA A 343 8.41 -13.73 8.78
C ALA A 343 7.45 -12.76 9.49
N ASP A 344 7.70 -11.46 9.42
CA ASP A 344 6.89 -10.43 10.06
C ASP A 344 5.62 -10.04 9.26
N PHE A 345 5.53 -10.44 7.99
CA PHE A 345 4.50 -9.98 7.06
C PHE A 345 3.50 -11.08 6.70
N ASN A 346 2.58 -11.35 7.60
CA ASN A 346 1.62 -12.44 7.48
C ASN A 346 0.18 -11.95 7.70
N TRP A 347 -0.70 -12.15 6.71
CA TRP A 347 -2.10 -11.74 6.78
C TRP A 347 -2.91 -12.49 7.83
N ASP A 348 -2.61 -13.77 8.09
CA ASP A 348 -3.34 -14.55 9.10
C ASP A 348 -3.02 -14.04 10.50
N GLN A 349 -1.75 -13.71 10.77
CA GLN A 349 -1.33 -13.06 12.01
C GLN A 349 -1.92 -11.65 12.15
N ALA A 350 -1.95 -10.87 11.07
CA ALA A 350 -2.56 -9.54 11.07
C ALA A 350 -4.05 -9.62 11.40
N ALA A 351 -4.78 -10.53 10.75
CA ALA A 351 -6.20 -10.76 11.02
C ALA A 351 -6.47 -11.19 12.47
N TYR A 352 -5.66 -12.11 13.00
CA TYR A 352 -5.75 -12.55 14.39
C TYR A 352 -5.52 -11.40 15.38
N LYS A 353 -4.48 -10.59 15.18
CA LYS A 353 -4.18 -9.44 16.05
C LYS A 353 -5.30 -8.38 15.99
N ILE A 354 -5.86 -8.11 14.80
CA ILE A 354 -6.99 -7.17 14.66
C ILE A 354 -8.20 -7.72 15.40
N TRP A 355 -8.48 -9.01 15.29
CA TRP A 355 -9.57 -9.63 16.00
C TRP A 355 -9.42 -9.52 17.53
N GLN A 356 -8.22 -9.74 18.06
CA GLN A 356 -7.92 -9.52 19.48
C GLN A 356 -8.21 -8.08 19.94
N GLU A 357 -7.91 -7.07 19.11
CA GLU A 357 -8.25 -5.68 19.45
C GLU A 357 -9.77 -5.45 19.39
N ILE A 358 -10.49 -6.12 18.48
CA ILE A 358 -11.96 -6.10 18.44
C ILE A 358 -12.55 -6.70 19.73
N GLU A 359 -12.10 -7.89 20.15
CA GLU A 359 -12.58 -8.56 21.38
C GLU A 359 -12.35 -7.72 22.63
N LYS A 360 -11.19 -7.07 22.78
CA LYS A 360 -10.88 -6.17 23.89
C LYS A 360 -11.82 -4.95 23.99
N LEU A 361 -12.41 -4.53 22.86
CA LEU A 361 -13.29 -3.36 22.82
C LEU A 361 -14.74 -3.71 23.09
N VAL A 362 -15.13 -4.98 22.98
CA VAL A 362 -16.51 -5.45 23.22
C VAL A 362 -16.66 -6.25 24.52
N SER A 363 -15.53 -6.64 25.15
CA SER A 363 -15.50 -7.20 26.50
C SER A 363 -15.60 -6.08 27.56
#